data_c366829a3be8c220afdd62247afb9326
#
_entry.id   c366829a3be8c220afdd62247afb9326
#
_cell.length_a   1.000
_cell.length_b   1.000
_cell.length_c   1.000
_cell.angle_alpha   90.00
_cell.angle_beta   90.00
_cell.angle_gamma   90.00
#
_symmetry.space_group_name_H-M   'P 1'
#
loop_
_entity.id
_entity.type
_entity.pdbx_description
1 polymer ?
#
loop_
_entity_poly.entity_id
_entity_poly.type
_entity_poly.pdbx_seq_one_letter_code
_entity_poly.pdbx_strand_id
1 'polypeptide(L)'
;MSVFNEIEKCGELHSSEFGFFNVLGTTVGTNGYQGGDAGHGGRTYICFEDLANTALEARVSKGEYGNSKVEILLGGDSELDCIIESLRWAADTLESIANPPRE
;
A
#
# COMPACT_ATOMS: atom_id res chain seq x y z
N MET A 1 -2.33 -21.05 2.19
CA MET A 1 -3.54 -20.20 2.38
C MET A 1 -3.15 -18.75 2.19
N SER A 2 -3.97 -18.01 1.48
CA SER A 2 -3.70 -16.59 1.24
C SER A 2 -4.10 -15.74 2.42
N VAL A 3 -3.24 -14.79 2.82
CA VAL A 3 -3.56 -13.83 3.88
C VAL A 3 -4.56 -12.76 3.40
N PHE A 4 -4.86 -12.70 2.11
CA PHE A 4 -5.84 -11.74 1.59
C PHE A 4 -7.25 -11.98 2.09
N ASN A 5 -7.55 -13.18 2.59
CA ASN A 5 -8.82 -13.43 3.25
C ASN A 5 -8.96 -12.68 4.58
N GLU A 6 -7.87 -12.05 5.03
CA GLU A 6 -7.82 -11.38 6.32
C GLU A 6 -7.76 -9.86 6.19
N ILE A 7 -8.18 -9.31 5.05
CA ILE A 7 -8.16 -7.85 4.84
C ILE A 7 -8.96 -7.12 5.93
N GLU A 8 -10.07 -7.71 6.37
CA GLU A 8 -10.87 -7.10 7.44
C GLU A 8 -10.13 -6.95 8.77
N LYS A 9 -9.06 -7.72 8.95
CA LYS A 9 -8.23 -7.62 10.16
C LYS A 9 -7.30 -6.42 10.13
N CYS A 10 -7.17 -5.75 8.98
CA CYS A 10 -6.32 -4.57 8.84
C CYS A 10 -6.93 -3.31 9.44
N GLY A 11 -8.14 -3.41 9.99
CA GLY A 11 -8.84 -2.26 10.52
C GLY A 11 -9.48 -1.42 9.44
N GLU A 12 -9.72 -0.15 9.72
CA GLU A 12 -10.31 0.76 8.76
C GLU A 12 -9.33 1.03 7.61
N LEU A 13 -9.84 0.97 6.37
CA LEU A 13 -9.02 1.30 5.20
C LEU A 13 -9.16 2.77 4.88
N HIS A 14 -8.04 3.40 4.57
CA HIS A 14 -7.98 4.82 4.22
C HIS A 14 -7.51 4.94 2.78
N SER A 15 -8.18 5.79 2.00
CA SER A 15 -7.87 5.96 0.59
C SER A 15 -7.64 7.43 0.25
N SER A 16 -6.77 7.68 -0.72
CA SER A 16 -6.54 9.01 -1.26
C SER A 16 -6.16 8.90 -2.74
N GLU A 17 -6.35 9.99 -3.47
CA GLU A 17 -6.04 10.07 -4.89
C GLU A 17 -5.00 11.16 -5.12
N PHE A 18 -4.06 10.91 -6.02
CA PHE A 18 -2.94 11.81 -6.30
C PHE A 18 -2.83 12.08 -7.80
N GLY A 19 -2.70 13.36 -8.16
CA GLY A 19 -2.53 13.81 -9.54
C GLY A 19 -3.78 14.43 -10.15
N PHE A 20 -3.60 15.02 -11.34
CA PHE A 20 -4.70 15.65 -12.08
C PHE A 20 -5.07 14.87 -13.36
N PHE A 21 -4.07 14.60 -14.19
CA PHE A 21 -4.29 13.89 -15.45
C PHE A 21 -4.03 12.41 -15.29
N ASN A 22 -2.94 12.07 -14.62
CA ASN A 22 -2.63 10.70 -14.25
C ASN A 22 -2.96 10.56 -12.77
N VAL A 23 -3.99 9.81 -12.46
CA VAL A 23 -4.50 9.71 -11.10
C VAL A 23 -4.17 8.35 -10.51
N LEU A 24 -3.43 8.36 -9.41
CA LEU A 24 -3.09 7.17 -8.67
C LEU A 24 -3.92 7.12 -7.40
N GLY A 25 -4.76 6.11 -7.30
CA GLY A 25 -5.51 5.83 -6.08
C GLY A 25 -4.67 4.97 -5.15
N THR A 26 -4.63 5.32 -3.88
CA THR A 26 -3.85 4.58 -2.89
C THR A 26 -4.73 4.28 -1.69
N THR A 27 -4.72 3.03 -1.26
CA THR A 27 -5.50 2.58 -0.10
C THR A 27 -4.57 1.86 0.85
N VAL A 28 -4.64 2.21 2.13
CA VAL A 28 -3.85 1.56 3.17
C VAL A 28 -4.69 1.29 4.40
N GLY A 29 -4.28 0.29 5.17
CA GLY A 29 -4.88 0.01 6.46
C GLY A 29 -3.95 -0.86 7.29
N THR A 30 -4.06 -0.77 8.59
CA THR A 30 -3.29 -1.61 9.50
C THR A 30 -3.99 -1.68 10.85
N ASN A 31 -3.86 -2.82 11.52
CA ASN A 31 -4.31 -2.92 12.91
C ASN A 31 -3.19 -2.58 13.90
N GLY A 32 -2.06 -2.08 13.40
CA GLY A 32 -0.95 -1.61 14.21
C GLY A 32 -0.06 -2.75 14.73
N TYR A 33 0.79 -2.39 15.67
CA TYR A 33 1.72 -3.36 16.25
C TYR A 33 0.99 -4.29 17.23
N GLN A 34 1.10 -5.59 16.98
CA GLN A 34 0.42 -6.61 17.78
C GLN A 34 1.40 -7.43 18.62
N GLY A 35 2.64 -6.96 18.73
CA GLY A 35 3.63 -7.56 19.61
C GLY A 35 4.38 -8.74 19.00
N GLY A 36 4.89 -8.60 17.79
CA GLY A 36 5.70 -9.64 17.19
C GLY A 36 5.60 -9.68 15.68
N ASP A 37 5.80 -10.85 15.12
CA ASP A 37 5.75 -11.06 13.67
C ASP A 37 4.34 -11.48 13.23
N ALA A 38 4.24 -12.04 12.02
CA ALA A 38 2.95 -12.39 11.42
C ALA A 38 2.12 -13.36 12.26
N GLY A 39 2.75 -14.15 13.14
CA GLY A 39 2.05 -15.08 14.01
C GLY A 39 1.28 -14.39 15.14
N HIS A 40 1.48 -13.12 15.38
CA HIS A 40 0.83 -12.37 16.45
C HIS A 40 -0.39 -11.57 15.98
N GLY A 41 -0.82 -11.76 14.75
CA GLY A 41 -2.07 -11.19 14.26
C GLY A 41 -1.96 -9.81 13.64
N GLY A 42 -0.77 -9.24 13.53
CA GLY A 42 -0.57 -7.97 12.83
C GLY A 42 -0.86 -8.12 11.34
N ARG A 43 -1.64 -7.19 10.78
CA ARG A 43 -1.97 -7.19 9.35
C ARG A 43 -1.93 -5.77 8.82
N THR A 44 -1.31 -5.61 7.65
CA THR A 44 -1.19 -4.32 6.98
C THR A 44 -1.52 -4.49 5.51
N TYR A 45 -2.31 -3.57 4.98
CA TYR A 45 -2.80 -3.61 3.61
C TYR A 45 -2.32 -2.37 2.86
N ILE A 46 -1.89 -2.55 1.63
CA ILE A 46 -1.61 -1.43 0.72
C ILE A 46 -2.08 -1.79 -0.67
N CYS A 47 -2.72 -0.82 -1.34
CA CYS A 47 -3.22 -0.98 -2.70
C CYS A 47 -2.93 0.27 -3.51
N PHE A 48 -2.47 0.08 -4.73
CA PHE A 48 -2.31 1.14 -5.73
C PHE A 48 -3.21 0.83 -6.91
N GLU A 49 -3.94 1.83 -7.37
CA GLU A 49 -4.83 1.69 -8.51
C GLU A 49 -4.65 2.84 -9.49
N ASP A 50 -4.40 2.53 -10.75
CA ASP A 50 -4.27 3.53 -11.82
C ASP A 50 -5.66 3.95 -12.27
N LEU A 51 -6.19 5.00 -11.66
CA LEU A 51 -7.55 5.45 -11.92
C LEU A 51 -7.71 6.13 -13.28
N ALA A 52 -6.62 6.60 -13.85
CA ALA A 52 -6.62 7.21 -15.18
C ALA A 52 -6.35 6.19 -16.29
N ASN A 53 -6.00 4.97 -15.91
CA ASN A 53 -5.70 3.88 -16.84
C ASN A 53 -4.61 4.27 -17.87
N THR A 54 -3.54 4.88 -17.38
CA THR A 54 -2.51 5.40 -18.27
C THR A 54 -1.33 4.44 -18.45
N ALA A 55 -0.42 4.37 -17.49
CA ALA A 55 0.84 3.66 -17.73
C ALA A 55 1.31 2.75 -16.59
N LEU A 56 0.50 2.56 -15.56
CA LEU A 56 0.91 1.69 -14.47
C LEU A 56 0.81 0.22 -14.88
N GLU A 57 1.90 -0.51 -14.70
CA GLU A 57 1.92 -1.96 -14.89
C GLU A 57 2.41 -2.61 -13.59
N ALA A 58 1.81 -3.71 -13.23
CA ALA A 58 2.16 -4.45 -12.03
C ALA A 58 2.30 -5.92 -12.34
N ARG A 59 3.25 -6.59 -11.67
CA ARG A 59 3.35 -8.04 -11.81
C ARG A 59 3.78 -8.68 -10.48
N VAL A 60 3.31 -9.89 -10.28
CA VAL A 60 3.68 -10.72 -9.13
C VAL A 60 4.39 -11.95 -9.67
N SER A 61 5.53 -12.26 -9.11
CA SER A 61 6.33 -13.40 -9.55
C SER A 61 7.09 -14.02 -8.39
N LYS A 62 7.88 -15.05 -8.68
CA LYS A 62 8.78 -15.63 -7.69
C LYS A 62 10.16 -14.99 -7.84
N GLY A 63 10.78 -14.68 -6.73
CA GLY A 63 12.14 -14.22 -6.70
C GLY A 63 13.11 -15.39 -6.85
N GLU A 64 14.40 -15.09 -6.81
CA GLU A 64 15.48 -16.07 -7.02
C GLU A 64 15.38 -17.27 -6.09
N TYR A 65 14.92 -17.05 -4.87
CA TYR A 65 14.84 -18.10 -3.85
C TYR A 65 13.42 -18.64 -3.65
N GLY A 66 12.53 -18.46 -4.63
CA GLY A 66 11.15 -18.92 -4.55
C GLY A 66 10.23 -18.02 -3.73
N ASN A 67 10.77 -16.91 -3.25
CA ASN A 67 10.01 -15.90 -2.47
C ASN A 67 9.08 -15.09 -3.36
N SER A 68 8.07 -14.50 -2.77
CA SER A 68 7.15 -13.61 -3.48
C SER A 68 7.84 -12.31 -3.86
N LYS A 69 7.55 -11.84 -5.07
CA LYS A 69 8.12 -10.59 -5.60
C LYS A 69 7.02 -9.81 -6.28
N VAL A 70 6.88 -8.54 -5.94
CA VAL A 70 5.94 -7.64 -6.59
C VAL A 70 6.72 -6.48 -7.21
N GLU A 71 6.38 -6.14 -8.46
CA GLU A 71 7.03 -5.06 -9.19
C GLU A 71 5.98 -4.13 -9.75
N ILE A 72 6.24 -2.84 -9.69
CA ILE A 72 5.35 -1.82 -10.22
C ILE A 72 6.18 -0.90 -11.11
N LEU A 73 5.72 -0.70 -12.35
CA LEU A 73 6.36 0.21 -13.28
C LEU A 73 5.37 1.32 -13.65
N LEU A 74 5.84 2.55 -13.55
CA LEU A 74 5.05 3.72 -13.94
C LEU A 74 5.83 4.48 -15.01
N GLY A 75 5.12 5.22 -15.86
CA GLY A 75 5.74 5.97 -16.94
C GLY A 75 5.38 7.44 -16.87
N GLY A 76 6.41 8.29 -17.04
CA GLY A 76 6.24 9.72 -17.14
C GLY A 76 6.45 10.47 -15.83
N ASP A 77 6.74 11.76 -15.97
CA ASP A 77 7.06 12.63 -14.83
C ASP A 77 5.87 12.82 -13.90
N SER A 78 4.68 12.93 -14.47
CA SER A 78 3.46 13.08 -13.67
C SER A 78 3.22 11.87 -12.78
N GLU A 79 3.46 10.66 -13.28
CA GLU A 79 3.30 9.47 -12.49
C GLU A 79 4.38 9.31 -11.43
N LEU A 80 5.59 9.79 -11.72
CA LEU A 80 6.65 9.84 -10.71
C LEU A 80 6.22 10.73 -9.54
N ASP A 81 5.67 11.89 -9.82
CA ASP A 81 5.17 12.79 -8.78
C ASP A 81 4.04 12.13 -7.99
N CYS A 82 3.13 11.46 -8.67
CA CYS A 82 2.01 10.77 -8.03
C CYS A 82 2.49 9.70 -7.05
N ILE A 83 3.46 8.87 -7.46
CA ILE A 83 3.93 7.80 -6.59
C ILE A 83 4.73 8.34 -5.41
N ILE A 84 5.49 9.42 -5.59
CA ILE A 84 6.20 10.06 -4.49
C ILE A 84 5.20 10.55 -3.43
N GLU A 85 4.18 11.27 -3.86
CA GLU A 85 3.14 11.78 -2.95
C GLU A 85 2.38 10.64 -2.29
N SER A 86 2.05 9.62 -3.07
CA SER A 86 1.33 8.44 -2.59
C SER A 86 2.13 7.71 -1.50
N LEU A 87 3.42 7.48 -1.73
CA LEU A 87 4.26 6.79 -0.77
C LEU A 87 4.43 7.58 0.52
N ARG A 88 4.55 8.90 0.43
CA ARG A 88 4.63 9.76 1.62
C ARG A 88 3.34 9.70 2.41
N TRP A 89 2.22 9.85 1.72
CA TRP A 89 0.90 9.77 2.37
C TRP A 89 0.67 8.40 3.02
N ALA A 90 1.02 7.33 2.30
CA ALA A 90 0.83 5.96 2.81
C ALA A 90 1.67 5.73 4.07
N ALA A 91 2.93 6.16 4.04
CA ALA A 91 3.82 6.01 5.19
C ALA A 91 3.30 6.81 6.39
N ASP A 92 2.92 8.06 6.18
CA ASP A 92 2.41 8.92 7.24
C ASP A 92 1.10 8.39 7.83
N THR A 93 0.22 7.90 6.96
CA THR A 93 -1.07 7.35 7.39
C THR A 93 -0.88 6.09 8.23
N LEU A 94 -0.06 5.16 7.75
CA LEU A 94 0.21 3.92 8.49
C LEU A 94 0.88 4.21 9.83
N GLU A 95 1.84 5.13 9.85
CA GLU A 95 2.52 5.50 11.08
C GLU A 95 1.55 6.14 12.08
N SER A 96 0.66 7.00 11.60
CA SER A 96 -0.34 7.65 12.44
C SER A 96 -1.30 6.65 13.07
N ILE A 97 -1.68 5.60 12.35
CA ILE A 97 -2.55 4.56 12.89
C ILE A 97 -1.80 3.69 13.88
N ALA A 98 -0.58 3.27 13.51
CA ALA A 98 0.22 2.35 14.33
C ALA A 98 0.78 3.02 15.58
N ASN A 99 1.09 4.31 15.51
CA ASN A 99 1.67 5.08 16.62
C ASN A 99 0.85 6.36 16.85
N PRO A 100 -0.39 6.22 17.36
CA PRO A 100 -1.20 7.41 17.59
C PRO A 100 -0.57 8.32 18.64
N PRO A 101 -0.76 9.65 18.53
CA PRO A 101 -0.22 10.58 19.53
C PRO A 101 -0.75 10.25 20.92
N ARG A 102 0.12 10.34 21.90
CA ARG A 102 -0.28 10.19 23.30
C ARG A 102 -0.71 11.54 23.85
N GLU A 103 -1.79 11.52 24.58
CA GLU A 103 -2.25 12.70 25.29
C GLU A 103 -1.82 12.66 26.75
#